data_4b9c75f3f353e0eb69f99afd48875a79
#
_entry.id   4b9c75f3f353e0eb69f99afd48875a79
#
_cell.length_a   1.000
_cell.length_b   1.000
_cell.length_c   1.000
_cell.angle_alpha   90.00
_cell.angle_beta   90.00
_cell.angle_gamma   90.00
#
_symmetry.space_group_name_H-M   'P 1'
#
loop_
_entity.id
_entity.type
_entity.pdbx_description
1 polymer ?
#
loop_
_entity_poly.entity_id
_entity_poly.type
_entity_poly.pdbx_seq_one_letter_code
_entity_poly.pdbx_strand_id
1 'polypeptide(L)'
;AADLYPGRSKTDARDAFIIADTARTMPHTLRSVDRDSEVLSALKVLAGFDEDLAHETTRALNRVRSLLTQIHPALERVFTGATLATGLVLDLLERFGGPTGLKAAGRARALRFARTHSRRDPEALIDRVFTALSEQTVVVPATAAVELVIPRVAGQVKELKEQRATVAREVEAMLEDFSL
;
A
#
# COMPACT_ATOMS: atom_id res chain seq x y z
N ALA A 1 38.44 -5.14 -22.59
CA ALA A 1 39.02 -6.46 -22.28
C ALA A 1 39.14 -7.33 -23.56
N ALA A 2 38.22 -7.24 -24.52
CA ALA A 2 38.25 -8.01 -25.78
C ALA A 2 39.43 -7.67 -26.71
N ASP A 3 39.98 -6.45 -26.61
CA ASP A 3 41.09 -5.98 -27.44
C ASP A 3 42.46 -6.51 -27.00
N LEU A 4 42.57 -7.13 -25.82
CA LEU A 4 43.79 -7.72 -25.28
C LEU A 4 44.09 -9.13 -25.85
N TYR A 5 43.12 -9.75 -26.55
CA TYR A 5 43.26 -11.12 -27.05
C TYR A 5 42.92 -11.21 -28.57
N PRO A 6 43.89 -11.11 -29.46
CA PRO A 6 43.67 -11.16 -30.91
C PRO A 6 43.23 -12.56 -31.38
N GLY A 7 42.06 -12.66 -31.99
CA GLY A 7 41.56 -13.89 -32.57
C GLY A 7 40.13 -13.78 -33.08
N ARG A 8 39.81 -14.32 -34.23
CA ARG A 8 38.61 -14.06 -35.03
C ARG A 8 37.36 -14.91 -34.73
N SER A 9 37.38 -15.84 -33.77
CA SER A 9 36.19 -16.62 -33.47
C SER A 9 35.74 -16.38 -32.01
N LYS A 10 34.52 -15.91 -31.86
CA LYS A 10 33.82 -15.83 -30.59
C LYS A 10 33.38 -17.24 -30.22
N THR A 11 34.04 -17.88 -29.27
CA THR A 11 33.67 -19.21 -28.76
C THR A 11 33.49 -19.13 -27.26
N ASP A 12 32.52 -19.93 -26.74
CA ASP A 12 32.21 -20.00 -25.31
C ASP A 12 33.46 -20.30 -24.45
N ALA A 13 34.40 -21.12 -24.98
CA ALA A 13 35.66 -21.43 -24.30
C ALA A 13 36.58 -20.20 -24.16
N ARG A 14 36.58 -19.31 -25.13
CA ARG A 14 37.37 -18.07 -25.08
C ARG A 14 36.74 -17.05 -24.15
N ASP A 15 35.42 -16.92 -24.16
CA ASP A 15 34.70 -16.04 -23.25
C ASP A 15 34.89 -16.52 -21.82
N ALA A 16 34.83 -17.84 -21.56
CA ALA A 16 35.14 -18.44 -20.27
C ALA A 16 36.60 -18.17 -19.82
N PHE A 17 37.57 -18.24 -20.75
CA PHE A 17 38.96 -17.94 -20.44
C PHE A 17 39.16 -16.46 -20.09
N ILE A 18 38.54 -15.54 -20.83
CA ILE A 18 38.61 -14.09 -20.55
C ILE A 18 38.00 -13.79 -19.19
N ILE A 19 36.84 -14.39 -18.87
CA ILE A 19 36.18 -14.25 -17.59
C ILE A 19 37.08 -14.78 -16.45
N ALA A 20 37.68 -15.96 -16.61
CA ALA A 20 38.54 -16.56 -15.64
C ALA A 20 39.86 -15.75 -15.42
N ASP A 21 40.47 -15.23 -16.49
CA ASP A 21 41.66 -14.40 -16.40
C ASP A 21 41.37 -13.02 -15.79
N THR A 22 40.25 -12.42 -16.12
CA THR A 22 39.77 -11.18 -15.48
C THR A 22 39.46 -11.41 -14.00
N ALA A 23 38.87 -12.53 -13.63
CA ALA A 23 38.63 -12.91 -12.24
C ALA A 23 39.91 -13.05 -11.43
N ARG A 24 40.98 -13.61 -12.06
CA ARG A 24 42.26 -13.80 -11.44
C ARG A 24 43.09 -12.49 -11.30
N THR A 25 43.03 -11.63 -12.31
CA THR A 25 43.87 -10.42 -12.41
C THR A 25 43.23 -9.16 -11.78
N MET A 26 41.89 -9.13 -11.74
CA MET A 26 41.10 -7.99 -11.22
C MET A 26 39.97 -8.44 -10.27
N PRO A 27 40.31 -9.10 -9.14
CA PRO A 27 39.25 -9.66 -8.22
C PRO A 27 38.39 -8.58 -7.59
N HIS A 28 38.84 -7.33 -7.52
CA HIS A 28 38.09 -6.21 -7.00
C HIS A 28 36.94 -5.74 -7.94
N THR A 29 37.11 -5.91 -9.26
CA THR A 29 36.08 -5.55 -10.24
C THR A 29 34.92 -6.55 -10.23
N LEU A 30 35.19 -7.82 -9.98
CA LEU A 30 34.16 -8.86 -9.86
C LEU A 30 33.39 -8.77 -8.54
N ARG A 31 34.03 -8.36 -7.45
CA ARG A 31 33.34 -8.11 -6.18
C ARG A 31 32.34 -6.96 -6.28
N SER A 32 32.65 -5.93 -7.03
CA SER A 32 31.73 -4.81 -7.29
C SER A 32 30.51 -5.27 -8.07
N VAL A 33 30.70 -6.06 -9.13
CA VAL A 33 29.60 -6.57 -9.97
C VAL A 33 28.69 -7.52 -9.18
N ASP A 34 29.23 -8.39 -8.33
CA ASP A 34 28.44 -9.31 -7.51
C ASP A 34 27.60 -8.58 -6.47
N ARG A 35 28.15 -7.56 -5.82
CA ARG A 35 27.43 -6.72 -4.87
C ARG A 35 26.28 -5.95 -5.53
N ASP A 36 26.56 -5.34 -6.67
CA ASP A 36 25.56 -4.61 -7.45
C ASP A 36 24.45 -5.56 -7.94
N SER A 37 24.78 -6.76 -8.32
CA SER A 37 23.83 -7.80 -8.75
C SER A 37 22.95 -8.28 -7.60
N GLU A 38 23.49 -8.45 -6.39
CA GLU A 38 22.75 -8.87 -5.21
C GLU A 38 21.76 -7.79 -4.75
N VAL A 39 22.22 -6.53 -4.64
CA VAL A 39 21.36 -5.39 -4.27
C VAL A 39 20.24 -5.18 -5.30
N LEU A 40 20.58 -5.22 -6.59
CA LEU A 40 19.56 -5.11 -7.64
C LEU A 40 18.54 -6.25 -7.60
N SER A 41 18.98 -7.46 -7.26
CA SER A 41 18.09 -8.62 -7.11
C SER A 41 17.16 -8.45 -5.92
N ALA A 42 17.68 -7.98 -4.77
CA ALA A 42 16.88 -7.69 -3.58
C ALA A 42 15.86 -6.56 -3.84
N LEU A 43 16.27 -5.47 -4.51
CA LEU A 43 15.37 -4.37 -4.88
C LEU A 43 14.24 -4.84 -5.80
N LYS A 44 14.50 -5.74 -6.76
CA LYS A 44 13.45 -6.33 -7.61
C LYS A 44 12.42 -7.13 -6.82
N VAL A 45 12.87 -7.90 -5.82
CA VAL A 45 11.97 -8.67 -4.95
C VAL A 45 11.09 -7.72 -4.13
N LEU A 46 11.69 -6.69 -3.50
CA LEU A 46 10.94 -5.71 -2.71
C LEU A 46 9.95 -4.90 -3.56
N ALA A 47 10.37 -4.48 -4.77
CA ALA A 47 9.49 -3.78 -5.70
C ALA A 47 8.30 -4.64 -6.14
N GLY A 48 8.52 -5.91 -6.46
CA GLY A 48 7.43 -6.85 -6.79
C GLY A 48 6.47 -7.05 -5.62
N PHE A 49 7.00 -7.17 -4.40
CA PHE A 49 6.18 -7.29 -3.20
C PHE A 49 5.36 -6.01 -2.92
N ASP A 50 5.94 -4.81 -3.09
CA ASP A 50 5.19 -3.55 -2.95
C ASP A 50 4.06 -3.44 -3.98
N GLU A 51 4.29 -3.90 -5.22
CA GLU A 51 3.26 -3.93 -6.27
C GLU A 51 2.10 -4.86 -5.88
N ASP A 52 2.39 -6.05 -5.35
CA ASP A 52 1.38 -6.98 -4.85
C ASP A 52 0.56 -6.35 -3.73
N LEU A 53 1.21 -5.73 -2.74
CA LEU A 53 0.54 -5.02 -1.64
C LEU A 53 -0.31 -3.84 -2.14
N ALA A 54 0.12 -3.12 -3.19
CA ALA A 54 -0.65 -2.05 -3.81
C ALA A 54 -1.94 -2.59 -4.46
N HIS A 55 -1.84 -3.71 -5.17
CA HIS A 55 -2.98 -4.39 -5.77
C HIS A 55 -3.96 -4.89 -4.71
N GLU A 56 -3.47 -5.49 -3.61
CA GLU A 56 -4.31 -5.93 -2.50
C GLU A 56 -5.02 -4.77 -1.80
N THR A 57 -4.30 -3.67 -1.57
CA THR A 57 -4.88 -2.43 -1.01
C THR A 57 -6.02 -1.92 -1.89
N THR A 58 -5.83 -1.90 -3.19
CA THR A 58 -6.85 -1.46 -4.15
C THR A 58 -8.08 -2.39 -4.13
N ARG A 59 -7.87 -3.71 -4.10
CA ARG A 59 -8.96 -4.69 -3.98
C ARG A 59 -9.74 -4.52 -2.67
N ALA A 60 -9.05 -4.33 -1.55
CA ALA A 60 -9.68 -4.13 -0.24
C ALA A 60 -10.50 -2.82 -0.20
N LEU A 61 -9.97 -1.71 -0.72
CA LEU A 61 -10.69 -0.43 -0.83
C LEU A 61 -11.93 -0.55 -1.70
N ASN A 62 -11.85 -1.23 -2.85
CA ASN A 62 -12.99 -1.47 -3.73
C ASN A 62 -14.05 -2.34 -3.04
N ARG A 63 -13.62 -3.29 -2.20
CA ARG A 63 -14.55 -4.09 -1.38
C ARG A 63 -15.28 -3.23 -0.35
N VAL A 64 -14.60 -2.35 0.38
CA VAL A 64 -15.26 -1.40 1.30
C VAL A 64 -16.27 -0.54 0.55
N ARG A 65 -15.88 0.01 -0.61
CA ARG A 65 -16.77 0.82 -1.46
C ARG A 65 -18.01 0.04 -1.88
N SER A 66 -17.83 -1.17 -2.40
CA SER A 66 -18.95 -2.03 -2.82
C SER A 66 -19.91 -2.33 -1.66
N LEU A 67 -19.38 -2.63 -0.47
CA LEU A 67 -20.20 -2.88 0.72
C LEU A 67 -20.99 -1.64 1.14
N LEU A 68 -20.36 -0.47 1.14
CA LEU A 68 -21.04 0.80 1.43
C LEU A 68 -22.11 1.14 0.38
N THR A 69 -21.79 0.98 -0.91
CA THR A 69 -22.75 1.20 -2.00
C THR A 69 -23.98 0.32 -1.84
N GLN A 70 -23.79 -0.93 -1.42
CA GLN A 70 -24.89 -1.89 -1.22
C GLN A 70 -25.85 -1.46 -0.11
N ILE A 71 -25.35 -0.90 1.00
CA ILE A 71 -26.17 -0.62 2.18
C ILE A 71 -26.49 0.87 2.37
N HIS A 72 -25.63 1.77 1.88
CA HIS A 72 -25.76 3.23 2.08
C HIS A 72 -25.05 4.03 1.00
N PRO A 73 -25.61 4.13 -0.23
CA PRO A 73 -24.97 4.85 -1.35
C PRO A 73 -24.66 6.32 -1.06
N ALA A 74 -25.48 7.01 -0.26
CA ALA A 74 -25.25 8.40 0.10
C ALA A 74 -23.96 8.58 0.92
N LEU A 75 -23.71 7.66 1.87
CA LEU A 75 -22.47 7.67 2.66
C LEU A 75 -21.25 7.30 1.80
N GLU A 76 -21.39 6.34 0.87
CA GLU A 76 -20.31 5.99 -0.06
C GLU A 76 -19.85 7.21 -0.86
N ARG A 77 -20.80 8.02 -1.37
CA ARG A 77 -20.49 9.24 -2.12
C ARG A 77 -19.70 10.28 -1.30
N VAL A 78 -19.81 10.29 0.01
CA VAL A 78 -18.96 11.16 0.86
C VAL A 78 -17.48 10.76 0.79
N PHE A 79 -17.22 9.46 0.63
CA PHE A 79 -15.87 8.88 0.61
C PHE A 79 -15.32 8.68 -0.81
N THR A 80 -15.71 9.54 -1.75
CA THR A 80 -15.22 9.46 -3.15
C THR A 80 -13.72 9.69 -3.30
N GLY A 81 -13.16 9.16 -4.38
CA GLY A 81 -11.75 9.34 -4.73
C GLY A 81 -10.80 8.83 -3.64
N ALA A 82 -9.82 9.64 -3.30
CA ALA A 82 -8.81 9.31 -2.28
C ALA A 82 -9.33 9.38 -0.83
N THR A 83 -10.53 9.93 -0.60
CA THR A 83 -11.07 10.14 0.76
C THR A 83 -11.24 8.83 1.50
N LEU A 84 -11.74 7.78 0.85
CA LEU A 84 -11.91 6.45 1.45
C LEU A 84 -10.59 5.86 1.96
N ALA A 85 -9.50 6.13 1.26
CA ALA A 85 -8.17 5.61 1.61
C ALA A 85 -7.47 6.40 2.71
N THR A 86 -8.08 7.49 3.23
CA THR A 86 -7.50 8.26 4.33
C THR A 86 -7.55 7.50 5.64
N GLY A 87 -6.52 7.62 6.48
CA GLY A 87 -6.48 6.97 7.79
C GLY A 87 -7.71 7.30 8.63
N LEU A 88 -8.15 8.57 8.63
CA LEU A 88 -9.33 9.00 9.38
C LEU A 88 -10.60 8.25 8.98
N VAL A 89 -10.87 8.06 7.68
CA VAL A 89 -12.08 7.34 7.24
C VAL A 89 -11.99 5.86 7.58
N LEU A 90 -10.82 5.26 7.42
CA LEU A 90 -10.60 3.86 7.80
C LEU A 90 -10.78 3.67 9.32
N ASP A 91 -10.25 4.59 10.14
CA ASP A 91 -10.43 4.58 11.60
C ASP A 91 -11.90 4.75 12.01
N LEU A 92 -12.65 5.62 11.33
CA LEU A 92 -14.10 5.78 11.56
C LEU A 92 -14.86 4.50 11.24
N LEU A 93 -14.56 3.87 10.10
CA LEU A 93 -15.22 2.63 9.68
C LEU A 93 -14.85 1.45 10.59
N GLU A 94 -13.59 1.35 11.00
CA GLU A 94 -13.14 0.33 11.94
C GLU A 94 -13.80 0.50 13.32
N ARG A 95 -13.91 1.74 13.80
CA ARG A 95 -14.44 2.04 15.13
C ARG A 95 -15.96 1.93 15.22
N PHE A 96 -16.69 2.40 14.21
CA PHE A 96 -18.13 2.52 14.23
C PHE A 96 -18.86 1.52 13.31
N GLY A 97 -18.13 0.82 12.45
CA GLY A 97 -18.63 -0.28 11.63
C GLY A 97 -19.31 0.14 10.33
N GLY A 98 -20.08 1.23 10.34
CA GLY A 98 -20.84 1.66 9.16
C GLY A 98 -21.94 2.66 9.52
N PRO A 99 -22.94 2.84 8.65
CA PRO A 99 -24.00 3.85 8.83
C PRO A 99 -24.78 3.70 10.14
N THR A 100 -25.13 2.50 10.55
CA THR A 100 -25.88 2.28 11.80
C THR A 100 -25.06 2.65 13.02
N GLY A 101 -23.80 2.20 13.07
CA GLY A 101 -22.92 2.51 14.19
C GLY A 101 -22.56 3.99 14.28
N LEU A 102 -22.36 4.66 13.12
CA LEU A 102 -22.13 6.12 13.08
C LEU A 102 -23.38 6.88 13.56
N LYS A 103 -24.60 6.52 13.12
CA LYS A 103 -25.86 7.09 13.59
C LYS A 103 -26.01 6.91 15.12
N ALA A 104 -25.75 5.72 15.64
CA ALA A 104 -25.84 5.40 17.06
C ALA A 104 -24.80 6.17 17.91
N ALA A 105 -23.59 6.38 17.38
CA ALA A 105 -22.55 7.16 18.05
C ALA A 105 -22.91 8.65 18.14
N GLY A 106 -23.57 9.18 17.13
CA GLY A 106 -23.93 10.59 17.00
C GLY A 106 -22.76 11.49 16.59
N ARG A 107 -23.09 12.65 16.00
CA ARG A 107 -22.13 13.61 15.43
C ARG A 107 -21.03 14.03 16.44
N ALA A 108 -21.44 14.37 17.66
CA ALA A 108 -20.50 14.88 18.66
C ALA A 108 -19.41 13.86 19.03
N ARG A 109 -19.79 12.58 19.17
CA ARG A 109 -18.83 11.51 19.50
C ARG A 109 -17.94 11.18 18.31
N ALA A 110 -18.50 11.13 17.10
CA ALA A 110 -17.73 10.91 15.87
C ALA A 110 -16.74 12.05 15.64
N LEU A 111 -17.13 13.31 15.84
CA LEU A 111 -16.24 14.47 15.69
C LEU A 111 -15.12 14.45 16.73
N ARG A 112 -15.43 14.12 17.98
CA ARG A 112 -14.39 13.99 19.04
C ARG A 112 -13.36 12.92 18.67
N PHE A 113 -13.81 11.75 18.22
CA PHE A 113 -12.94 10.69 17.75
C PHE A 113 -12.11 11.14 16.54
N ALA A 114 -12.72 11.79 15.55
CA ALA A 114 -12.04 12.28 14.37
C ALA A 114 -10.92 13.29 14.68
N ARG A 115 -11.14 14.18 15.65
CA ARG A 115 -10.14 15.16 16.08
C ARG A 115 -8.90 14.54 16.72
N THR A 116 -9.01 13.36 17.34
CA THR A 116 -7.85 12.63 17.88
C THR A 116 -7.08 11.83 16.83
N HIS A 117 -7.69 11.57 15.66
CA HIS A 117 -7.11 10.76 14.59
C HIS A 117 -6.75 11.56 13.32
N SER A 118 -6.95 12.86 13.33
CA SER A 118 -6.65 13.74 12.19
C SER A 118 -5.77 14.92 12.60
N ARG A 119 -4.78 15.23 11.74
CA ARG A 119 -3.96 16.43 11.88
C ARG A 119 -4.63 17.69 11.32
N ARG A 120 -5.68 17.51 10.51
CA ARG A 120 -6.48 18.59 9.91
C ARG A 120 -7.84 18.61 10.60
N ASP A 121 -8.51 19.75 10.56
CA ASP A 121 -9.88 19.83 11.08
C ASP A 121 -10.80 18.86 10.32
N PRO A 122 -11.39 17.86 11.00
CA PRO A 122 -12.25 16.88 10.36
C PRO A 122 -13.72 17.33 10.30
N GLU A 123 -14.06 18.51 10.79
CA GLU A 123 -15.46 18.92 11.00
C GLU A 123 -16.28 18.90 9.71
N ALA A 124 -15.73 19.45 8.62
CA ALA A 124 -16.41 19.45 7.31
C ALA A 124 -16.66 18.02 6.78
N LEU A 125 -15.76 17.07 7.02
CA LEU A 125 -15.97 15.67 6.65
C LEU A 125 -17.08 15.04 7.49
N ILE A 126 -17.05 15.25 8.80
CA ILE A 126 -18.07 14.72 9.73
C ILE A 126 -19.44 15.30 9.41
N ASP A 127 -19.54 16.58 9.07
CA ASP A 127 -20.81 17.20 8.67
C ASP A 127 -21.37 16.55 7.40
N ARG A 128 -20.55 16.33 6.38
CA ARG A 128 -20.97 15.63 5.17
C ARG A 128 -21.42 14.19 5.46
N VAL A 129 -20.70 13.49 6.36
CA VAL A 129 -21.07 12.13 6.79
C VAL A 129 -22.45 12.15 7.43
N PHE A 130 -22.72 13.03 8.39
CA PHE A 130 -24.01 13.07 9.10
C PHE A 130 -25.14 13.60 8.22
N THR A 131 -24.88 14.49 7.29
CA THR A 131 -25.85 14.88 6.25
C THR A 131 -26.23 13.67 5.41
N ALA A 132 -25.25 12.93 4.86
CA ALA A 132 -25.53 11.73 4.08
C ALA A 132 -26.28 10.66 4.88
N LEU A 133 -25.92 10.47 6.17
CA LEU A 133 -26.64 9.53 7.05
C LEU A 133 -28.12 9.92 7.26
N SER A 134 -28.45 11.21 7.21
CA SER A 134 -29.84 11.68 7.33
C SER A 134 -30.66 11.52 6.06
N GLU A 135 -30.02 11.48 4.88
CA GLU A 135 -30.70 11.33 3.59
C GLU A 135 -31.33 9.95 3.40
N GLN A 136 -30.75 8.91 4.01
CA GLN A 136 -31.25 7.54 3.89
C GLN A 136 -31.99 7.10 5.16
N THR A 137 -33.31 6.94 5.05
CA THR A 137 -34.19 6.49 6.15
C THR A 137 -34.47 4.98 6.12
N VAL A 138 -34.29 4.36 4.94
CA VAL A 138 -34.55 2.93 4.74
C VAL A 138 -33.33 2.11 5.10
N VAL A 139 -33.51 1.08 5.92
CA VAL A 139 -32.50 0.07 6.21
C VAL A 139 -32.62 -1.05 5.19
N VAL A 140 -31.52 -1.30 4.48
CA VAL A 140 -31.46 -2.35 3.45
C VAL A 140 -31.30 -3.72 4.15
N PRO A 141 -31.92 -4.80 3.61
CA PRO A 141 -31.64 -6.15 4.11
C PRO A 141 -30.16 -6.46 4.13
N ALA A 142 -29.71 -7.25 5.11
CA ALA A 142 -28.34 -7.63 5.34
C ALA A 142 -27.40 -6.50 5.82
N THR A 143 -27.85 -5.27 6.09
CA THR A 143 -27.03 -4.18 6.62
C THR A 143 -26.21 -4.61 7.82
N ALA A 144 -26.81 -5.31 8.80
CA ALA A 144 -26.09 -5.76 10.00
C ALA A 144 -24.92 -6.71 9.66
N ALA A 145 -25.10 -7.62 8.72
CA ALA A 145 -24.04 -8.53 8.30
C ALA A 145 -22.91 -7.78 7.56
N VAL A 146 -23.25 -6.83 6.70
CA VAL A 146 -22.28 -5.99 5.99
C VAL A 146 -21.48 -5.13 6.97
N GLU A 147 -22.12 -4.55 7.97
CA GLU A 147 -21.47 -3.74 9.01
C GLU A 147 -20.55 -4.53 9.94
N LEU A 148 -20.65 -5.87 10.00
CA LEU A 148 -19.64 -6.73 10.64
C LEU A 148 -18.40 -6.92 9.78
N VAL A 149 -18.52 -6.81 8.46
CA VAL A 149 -17.42 -7.01 7.51
C VAL A 149 -16.63 -5.73 7.29
N ILE A 150 -17.29 -4.57 7.19
CA ILE A 150 -16.64 -3.28 6.91
C ILE A 150 -15.45 -2.99 7.83
N PRO A 151 -15.56 -3.10 9.18
CA PRO A 151 -14.42 -2.83 10.08
C PRO A 151 -13.21 -3.71 9.81
N ARG A 152 -13.46 -4.99 9.52
CA ARG A 152 -12.39 -5.96 9.23
C ARG A 152 -11.64 -5.61 7.96
N VAL A 153 -12.38 -5.24 6.90
CA VAL A 153 -11.75 -4.85 5.63
C VAL A 153 -11.05 -3.49 5.76
N ALA A 154 -11.60 -2.55 6.53
CA ALA A 154 -10.93 -1.27 6.82
C ALA A 154 -9.61 -1.48 7.59
N GLY A 155 -9.60 -2.37 8.60
CA GLY A 155 -8.38 -2.78 9.30
C GLY A 155 -7.36 -3.42 8.36
N GLN A 156 -7.80 -4.33 7.48
CA GLN A 156 -6.93 -4.94 6.46
C GLN A 156 -6.27 -3.88 5.55
N VAL A 157 -7.01 -2.86 5.11
CA VAL A 157 -6.43 -1.75 4.32
C VAL A 157 -5.33 -1.03 5.08
N LYS A 158 -5.52 -0.79 6.38
CA LYS A 158 -4.51 -0.13 7.23
C LYS A 158 -3.24 -0.98 7.35
N GLU A 159 -3.40 -2.28 7.60
CA GLU A 159 -2.27 -3.23 7.68
C GLU A 159 -1.47 -3.28 6.38
N LEU A 160 -2.15 -3.38 5.23
CA LEU A 160 -1.49 -3.36 3.92
C LEU A 160 -0.71 -2.06 3.67
N LYS A 161 -1.27 -0.92 4.06
CA LYS A 161 -0.58 0.38 3.96
C LYS A 161 0.63 0.46 4.88
N GLU A 162 0.58 -0.11 6.08
CA GLU A 162 1.72 -0.16 7.00
C GLU A 162 2.83 -1.07 6.46
N GLN A 163 2.48 -2.23 5.90
CA GLN A 163 3.43 -3.12 5.24
C GLN A 163 4.14 -2.41 4.08
N ARG A 164 3.41 -1.68 3.24
CA ARG A 164 3.99 -0.87 2.16
C ARG A 164 4.94 0.21 2.69
N ALA A 165 4.57 0.89 3.76
CA ALA A 165 5.45 1.88 4.39
C ALA A 165 6.73 1.24 4.95
N THR A 166 6.67 0.00 5.43
CA THR A 166 7.84 -0.75 5.88
C THR A 166 8.75 -1.11 4.71
N VAL A 167 8.20 -1.67 3.63
CA VAL A 167 8.96 -2.00 2.41
C VAL A 167 9.65 -0.75 1.83
N ALA A 168 8.96 0.39 1.79
CA ALA A 168 9.55 1.64 1.31
C ALA A 168 10.78 2.05 2.14
N ARG A 169 10.73 1.94 3.48
CA ARG A 169 11.88 2.22 4.36
C ARG A 169 13.04 1.25 4.14
N GLU A 170 12.75 -0.02 3.91
CA GLU A 170 13.79 -1.01 3.60
C GLU A 170 14.48 -0.72 2.28
N VAL A 171 13.73 -0.33 1.26
CA VAL A 171 14.28 0.09 -0.04
C VAL A 171 15.15 1.35 0.12
N GLU A 172 14.68 2.36 0.86
CA GLU A 172 15.45 3.59 1.13
C GLU A 172 16.78 3.26 1.83
N ALA A 173 16.76 2.43 2.86
CA ALA A 173 17.97 2.02 3.58
C ALA A 173 18.97 1.28 2.67
N MET A 174 18.49 0.37 1.82
CA MET A 174 19.34 -0.33 0.85
C MET A 174 20.01 0.62 -0.16
N LEU A 175 19.28 1.66 -0.60
CA LEU A 175 19.79 2.63 -1.55
C LEU A 175 20.83 3.57 -0.90
N GLU A 176 20.63 3.94 0.37
CA GLU A 176 21.61 4.73 1.13
C GLU A 176 22.94 3.97 1.30
N ASP A 177 22.88 2.69 1.68
CA ASP A 177 24.07 1.84 1.83
C ASP A 177 24.81 1.58 0.50
N PHE A 178 24.09 1.69 -0.63
CA PHE A 178 24.68 1.51 -1.96
C PHE A 178 25.33 2.77 -2.51
N SER A 179 24.93 3.95 -2.04
CA SER A 179 25.46 5.24 -2.50
C SER A 179 26.75 5.67 -1.78
N LEU A 180 27.24 4.93 -0.79
CA LEU A 180 28.50 5.10 -0.06
C LEU A 180 29.59 4.16 -0.60
#